data_3ba082763e9a8ef75437ef3ebd59aef8
#
_entry.id   3ba082763e9a8ef75437ef3ebd59aef8
#
_cell.length_a   1.000
_cell.length_b   1.000
_cell.length_c   1.000
_cell.angle_alpha   90.00
_cell.angle_beta   90.00
_cell.angle_gamma   90.00
#
_symmetry.space_group_name_H-M   'P 1'
#
loop_
_entity.id
_entity.type
_entity.pdbx_description
1 polymer ?
#
loop_
_entity_poly.entity_id
_entity_poly.type
_entity_poly.pdbx_seq_one_letter_code
_entity_poly.pdbx_strand_id
1 'polypeptide(L)'
;MAGTIISELDFNQIKSQLKTFLQGQAQFADYDYDGSNMSVLLDVLAYNTFQNSFYTNMALGEMFLDSAQLRDSVVSHAKELNYLPRSYRSSNAKVTLTFTPSDSPAFITVPKYTKFTTNVDGKSYTFSTDQVYTITPNLGVYSVSDVALYEGRIEREYYDVTASTKYIISNKRVDTDSIVVNVYASSAASAEVDAYALKPNLFDVKSADKVFYLQPAEQQRYELEFGNDVFGREPKTGEVVEVIYRIANGATPNGATTFTPSATIQGYTATVATTSNSTAGAEEETLESIKFYAPKSIQIQDRAVTESDYENLLKNKFSEIESVSVQGGEELLPPRYGKVMLYVDIKNSDGVSESAKEKYRKFLKERTPLAIDPVILNPGFLYVALDTTVYHNTKISDATSSEIDSLVRNSIASYNTTSLNNFKKNARQSRIARAIDDTVASIVSNDTDLRMLIDFNPTLGTASSITADFENPLIIDHPLSVGEDITNHKPAVKTSSFVYTTLTAYIQDNGKGILEVITNTTDGFKILNGNVGTVDYATGRVVIRDLEVDSFSGSAIKIYGRPELQDIIGPASKIISIRDVDVSVIVEAATQ
;
A
#
# COMPACT_ATOMS: atom_id res chain seq x y z
N MET A 1 24.87 -1.04 4.84
CA MET A 1 26.35 -1.25 4.99
C MET A 1 26.88 -0.15 5.86
N ALA A 2 27.79 -0.44 6.79
CA ALA A 2 28.46 0.61 7.56
C ALA A 2 29.28 1.46 6.57
N GLY A 3 29.14 2.80 6.67
CA GLY A 3 29.89 3.72 5.81
C GLY A 3 31.40 3.46 5.94
N THR A 4 32.12 3.59 4.84
CA THR A 4 33.57 3.41 4.82
C THR A 4 34.21 4.52 5.63
N ILE A 5 34.72 4.19 6.82
CA ILE A 5 35.51 5.12 7.67
C ILE A 5 36.95 5.08 7.14
N ILE A 6 37.41 6.19 6.56
CA ILE A 6 38.74 6.29 5.95
C ILE A 6 39.72 6.98 6.91
N SER A 7 39.19 7.76 7.84
CA SER A 7 40.02 8.50 8.81
C SER A 7 39.49 8.29 10.23
N GLU A 8 40.42 8.42 11.19
CA GLU A 8 40.11 8.29 12.62
C GLU A 8 39.09 9.35 13.07
N LEU A 9 38.03 8.91 13.77
CA LEU A 9 36.98 9.76 14.32
C LEU A 9 36.98 9.88 15.85
N ASP A 10 38.02 9.33 16.52
CA ASP A 10 38.17 9.47 17.96
C ASP A 10 39.17 10.59 18.30
N PHE A 11 38.68 11.63 18.98
CA PHE A 11 39.46 12.77 19.39
C PHE A 11 40.64 12.36 20.27
N ASN A 12 40.42 11.45 21.23
CA ASN A 12 41.47 11.01 22.17
C ASN A 12 42.56 10.20 21.46
N GLN A 13 42.17 9.40 20.47
CA GLN A 13 43.09 8.62 19.67
C GLN A 13 43.93 9.52 18.76
N ILE A 14 43.32 10.55 18.12
CA ILE A 14 44.06 11.57 17.37
C ILE A 14 45.04 12.31 18.26
N LYS A 15 44.60 12.74 19.45
CA LYS A 15 45.49 13.40 20.44
C LYS A 15 46.64 12.48 20.84
N SER A 16 46.37 11.20 21.09
CA SER A 16 47.40 10.20 21.44
C SER A 16 48.42 9.99 20.31
N GLN A 17 47.98 9.94 19.07
CA GLN A 17 48.87 9.85 17.90
C GLN A 17 49.75 11.09 17.76
N LEU A 18 49.22 12.29 17.99
CA LEU A 18 49.97 13.53 17.99
C LEU A 18 51.01 13.55 19.12
N LYS A 19 50.65 13.11 20.33
CA LYS A 19 51.60 12.96 21.44
C LYS A 19 52.73 11.96 21.11
N THR A 20 52.39 10.81 20.52
CA THR A 20 53.36 9.79 20.10
C THR A 20 54.33 10.33 19.05
N PHE A 21 53.83 11.14 18.08
CA PHE A 21 54.70 11.79 17.11
C PHE A 21 55.67 12.76 17.76
N LEU A 22 55.21 13.61 18.72
CA LEU A 22 56.06 14.56 19.43
C LEU A 22 57.09 13.90 20.33
N GLN A 23 56.79 12.71 20.86
CA GLN A 23 57.74 11.92 21.67
C GLN A 23 59.05 11.61 20.91
N GLY A 24 58.99 11.49 19.58
CA GLY A 24 60.15 11.32 18.73
C GLY A 24 60.94 12.61 18.45
N GLN A 25 60.45 13.78 18.89
CA GLN A 25 61.02 15.09 18.59
C GLN A 25 61.70 15.70 19.82
N ALA A 26 63.04 15.70 19.87
CA ALA A 26 63.84 16.18 21.02
C ALA A 26 63.61 17.67 21.39
N GLN A 27 62.92 18.45 20.54
CA GLN A 27 62.70 19.89 20.72
C GLN A 27 61.47 20.21 21.56
N PHE A 28 60.57 19.22 21.85
CA PHE A 28 59.34 19.42 22.60
C PHE A 28 59.32 18.56 23.85
N ALA A 29 59.71 19.14 25.00
CA ALA A 29 59.87 18.38 26.24
C ALA A 29 58.63 18.34 27.15
N ASP A 30 57.70 19.30 27.02
CA ASP A 30 56.52 19.50 27.90
C ASP A 30 55.19 19.14 27.25
N TYR A 31 55.21 18.40 26.15
CA TYR A 31 54.02 18.02 25.40
C TYR A 31 53.05 17.09 26.17
N ASP A 32 53.55 16.37 27.18
CA ASP A 32 52.77 15.39 27.96
C ASP A 32 52.19 15.97 29.26
N TYR A 33 52.50 17.23 29.59
CA TYR A 33 51.93 17.90 30.76
C TYR A 33 50.62 18.57 30.41
N ASP A 34 49.49 18.09 30.98
CA ASP A 34 48.15 18.51 30.63
C ASP A 34 47.85 20.01 30.83
N GLY A 35 48.58 20.68 31.70
CA GLY A 35 48.46 22.13 31.90
C GLY A 35 49.41 22.98 31.05
N SER A 36 50.21 22.37 30.17
CA SER A 36 51.14 23.13 29.33
C SER A 36 50.45 23.78 28.15
N ASN A 37 51.01 24.91 27.69
CA ASN A 37 50.53 25.57 26.47
C ASN A 37 50.61 24.63 25.24
N MET A 38 51.58 23.71 25.25
CA MET A 38 51.74 22.73 24.18
C MET A 38 50.58 21.72 24.18
N SER A 39 50.15 21.23 25.35
CA SER A 39 48.99 20.34 25.46
C SER A 39 47.71 20.99 24.97
N VAL A 40 47.49 22.28 25.26
CA VAL A 40 46.34 23.06 24.74
C VAL A 40 46.40 23.19 23.21
N LEU A 41 47.60 23.42 22.65
CA LEU A 41 47.75 23.47 21.18
C LEU A 41 47.49 22.11 20.53
N LEU A 42 47.90 21.01 21.18
CA LEU A 42 47.58 19.65 20.73
C LEU A 42 46.08 19.37 20.75
N ASP A 43 45.36 19.87 21.76
CA ASP A 43 43.90 19.76 21.81
C ASP A 43 43.23 20.51 20.66
N VAL A 44 43.70 21.72 20.33
CA VAL A 44 43.19 22.50 19.18
C VAL A 44 43.49 21.78 17.86
N LEU A 45 44.69 21.23 17.69
CA LEU A 45 45.07 20.47 16.49
C LEU A 45 44.28 19.16 16.37
N ALA A 46 44.14 18.44 17.49
CA ALA A 46 43.35 17.20 17.52
C ALA A 46 41.87 17.49 17.19
N TYR A 47 41.29 18.57 17.71
CA TYR A 47 39.94 18.99 17.41
C TYR A 47 39.76 19.38 15.93
N ASN A 48 40.70 20.15 15.36
CA ASN A 48 40.67 20.50 13.93
C ASN A 48 40.79 19.24 13.08
N THR A 49 41.69 18.32 13.41
CA THR A 49 41.87 17.06 12.69
C THR A 49 40.61 16.20 12.78
N PHE A 50 39.98 16.11 13.96
CA PHE A 50 38.72 15.42 14.17
C PHE A 50 37.60 16.01 13.27
N GLN A 51 37.47 17.36 13.27
CA GLN A 51 36.47 18.01 12.41
C GLN A 51 36.72 17.76 10.91
N ASN A 52 37.98 17.88 10.48
CA ASN A 52 38.33 17.62 9.08
C ASN A 52 38.07 16.15 8.70
N SER A 53 38.40 15.21 9.58
CA SER A 53 38.12 13.79 9.41
C SER A 53 36.62 13.51 9.32
N PHE A 54 35.83 14.17 10.19
CA PHE A 54 34.37 14.06 10.16
C PHE A 54 33.78 14.54 8.82
N TYR A 55 34.19 15.74 8.38
CA TYR A 55 33.68 16.27 7.09
C TYR A 55 34.17 15.44 5.91
N THR A 56 35.37 14.92 5.94
CA THR A 56 35.89 14.03 4.89
C THR A 56 35.10 12.73 4.83
N ASN A 57 34.87 12.06 5.95
CA ASN A 57 34.09 10.83 6.00
C ASN A 57 32.63 11.08 5.60
N MET A 58 32.03 12.21 6.03
CA MET A 58 30.71 12.61 5.62
C MET A 58 30.65 12.82 4.10
N ALA A 59 31.57 13.60 3.52
CA ALA A 59 31.61 13.85 2.08
C ALA A 59 31.77 12.55 1.28
N LEU A 60 32.63 11.65 1.72
CA LEU A 60 32.80 10.32 1.11
C LEU A 60 31.54 9.45 1.21
N GLY A 61 30.85 9.51 2.36
CA GLY A 61 29.58 8.83 2.54
C GLY A 61 28.50 9.34 1.58
N GLU A 62 28.49 10.64 1.29
CA GLU A 62 27.54 11.27 0.38
C GLU A 62 27.84 11.04 -1.11
N MET A 63 29.02 10.51 -1.47
CA MET A 63 29.41 10.25 -2.86
C MET A 63 28.69 9.06 -3.50
N PHE A 64 28.09 8.19 -2.72
CA PHE A 64 27.42 6.97 -3.22
C PHE A 64 25.98 6.91 -2.79
N LEU A 65 25.10 6.51 -3.69
CA LEU A 65 23.66 6.41 -3.43
C LEU A 65 23.33 5.56 -2.17
N ASP A 66 24.00 4.44 -1.97
CA ASP A 66 23.75 3.53 -0.84
C ASP A 66 24.10 4.13 0.51
N SER A 67 25.19 4.91 0.58
CA SER A 67 25.72 5.47 1.83
C SER A 67 25.25 6.89 2.12
N ALA A 68 24.78 7.63 1.10
CA ALA A 68 24.31 9.01 1.25
C ALA A 68 23.16 9.09 2.26
N GLN A 69 23.18 10.08 3.14
CA GLN A 69 22.19 10.32 4.18
C GLN A 69 21.39 11.61 3.94
N LEU A 70 21.99 12.56 3.24
CA LEU A 70 21.32 13.80 2.90
C LEU A 70 20.38 13.58 1.69
N ARG A 71 19.15 14.08 1.81
CA ARG A 71 18.15 13.94 0.75
C ARG A 71 18.61 14.53 -0.58
N ASP A 72 19.24 15.69 -0.55
CA ASP A 72 19.72 16.36 -1.77
C ASP A 72 20.79 15.53 -2.49
N SER A 73 21.69 14.85 -1.75
CA SER A 73 22.66 13.92 -2.33
C SER A 73 22.00 12.71 -2.96
N VAL A 74 21.07 12.07 -2.23
CA VAL A 74 20.32 10.89 -2.74
C VAL A 74 19.52 11.25 -3.98
N VAL A 75 18.85 12.41 -3.98
CA VAL A 75 18.06 12.89 -5.13
C VAL A 75 18.97 13.24 -6.31
N SER A 76 20.15 13.82 -6.06
CA SER A 76 21.15 14.09 -7.12
C SER A 76 21.61 12.79 -7.79
N HIS A 77 21.94 11.75 -7.01
CA HIS A 77 22.30 10.44 -7.58
C HIS A 77 21.13 9.77 -8.31
N ALA A 78 19.91 9.90 -7.77
CA ALA A 78 18.70 9.39 -8.43
C ALA A 78 18.46 10.09 -9.79
N LYS A 79 18.73 11.39 -9.88
CA LYS A 79 18.65 12.17 -11.13
C LYS A 79 19.62 11.64 -12.20
N GLU A 80 20.86 11.27 -11.83
CA GLU A 80 21.83 10.64 -12.76
C GLU A 80 21.30 9.31 -13.30
N LEU A 81 20.47 8.61 -12.51
CA LEU A 81 19.78 7.38 -12.92
C LEU A 81 18.45 7.64 -13.67
N ASN A 82 18.17 8.87 -14.04
CA ASN A 82 16.91 9.31 -14.67
C ASN A 82 15.67 8.94 -13.83
N TYR A 83 15.82 8.93 -12.51
CA TYR A 83 14.72 8.64 -11.57
C TYR A 83 14.18 9.95 -10.98
N LEU A 84 12.88 10.17 -11.18
CA LEU A 84 12.16 11.28 -10.55
C LEU A 84 11.50 10.78 -9.26
N PRO A 85 12.00 11.19 -8.07
CA PRO A 85 11.35 10.82 -6.81
C PRO A 85 9.90 11.29 -6.76
N ARG A 86 9.03 10.49 -6.15
CA ARG A 86 7.61 10.85 -5.99
C ARG A 86 7.47 12.08 -5.08
N SER A 87 6.66 13.00 -5.55
CA SER A 87 6.28 14.21 -4.82
C SER A 87 5.18 13.94 -3.80
N TYR A 88 4.81 14.95 -3.03
CA TYR A 88 3.54 14.97 -2.33
C TYR A 88 2.39 14.71 -3.29
N ARG A 89 1.37 14.00 -2.83
CA ARG A 89 0.16 13.73 -3.61
C ARG A 89 -1.07 14.24 -2.89
N SER A 90 -1.93 14.85 -3.68
CA SER A 90 -3.23 15.31 -3.22
C SER A 90 -4.15 14.13 -2.93
N SER A 91 -4.82 14.17 -1.79
CA SER A 91 -5.95 13.29 -1.52
C SER A 91 -7.09 13.57 -2.49
N ASN A 92 -7.78 12.56 -2.98
CA ASN A 92 -8.89 12.72 -3.89
C ASN A 92 -10.16 12.02 -3.37
N ALA A 93 -11.32 12.61 -3.67
CA ALA A 93 -12.63 12.11 -3.32
C ALA A 93 -13.55 12.19 -4.53
N LYS A 94 -14.67 11.46 -4.50
CA LYS A 94 -15.72 11.59 -5.49
C LYS A 94 -17.03 11.97 -4.82
N VAL A 95 -17.72 12.94 -5.42
CA VAL A 95 -19.00 13.42 -4.93
C VAL A 95 -20.04 13.49 -6.04
N THR A 96 -21.31 13.39 -5.68
CA THR A 96 -22.44 13.72 -6.52
C THR A 96 -22.92 15.12 -6.13
N LEU A 97 -23.01 16.02 -7.10
CA LEU A 97 -23.55 17.35 -6.93
C LEU A 97 -24.98 17.40 -7.48
N THR A 98 -25.91 17.91 -6.67
CA THR A 98 -27.32 18.07 -7.06
C THR A 98 -27.75 19.51 -6.80
N PHE A 99 -28.43 20.10 -7.80
CA PHE A 99 -28.99 21.45 -7.72
C PHE A 99 -30.48 21.39 -8.05
N THR A 100 -31.25 22.22 -7.36
CA THR A 100 -32.70 22.38 -7.59
C THR A 100 -33.01 23.86 -7.76
N PRO A 101 -32.56 24.49 -8.89
CA PRO A 101 -32.80 25.89 -9.13
C PRO A 101 -34.28 26.17 -9.39
N SER A 102 -34.79 27.31 -8.97
CA SER A 102 -36.17 27.73 -9.17
C SER A 102 -36.44 28.34 -10.57
N ASP A 103 -35.40 28.80 -11.24
CA ASP A 103 -35.41 29.52 -12.52
C ASP A 103 -35.17 28.61 -13.75
N SER A 104 -34.97 27.31 -13.54
CA SER A 104 -34.81 26.27 -14.56
C SER A 104 -33.82 26.65 -15.69
N PRO A 105 -32.53 26.94 -15.40
CA PRO A 105 -31.55 27.30 -16.42
C PRO A 105 -31.34 26.16 -17.42
N ALA A 106 -30.87 26.46 -18.63
CA ALA A 106 -30.59 25.45 -19.65
C ALA A 106 -29.48 24.46 -19.20
N PHE A 107 -28.51 24.94 -18.45
CA PHE A 107 -27.45 24.14 -17.86
C PHE A 107 -26.84 24.89 -16.67
N ILE A 108 -26.18 24.15 -15.77
CA ILE A 108 -25.34 24.69 -14.69
C ILE A 108 -23.90 24.24 -14.94
N THR A 109 -22.96 25.18 -14.87
CA THR A 109 -21.54 24.89 -15.04
C THR A 109 -20.83 24.97 -13.69
N VAL A 110 -20.14 23.91 -13.30
CA VAL A 110 -19.21 23.89 -12.16
C VAL A 110 -17.82 24.21 -12.71
N PRO A 111 -17.26 25.37 -12.43
CA PRO A 111 -15.93 25.76 -12.93
C PRO A 111 -14.82 24.86 -12.40
N LYS A 112 -13.72 24.76 -13.15
CA LYS A 112 -12.46 24.20 -12.65
C LYS A 112 -11.99 25.01 -11.42
N TYR A 113 -11.45 24.30 -10.42
CA TYR A 113 -11.00 24.87 -9.14
C TYR A 113 -12.13 25.41 -8.25
N THR A 114 -13.37 24.97 -8.43
CA THR A 114 -14.45 25.21 -7.47
C THR A 114 -14.09 24.57 -6.14
N LYS A 115 -14.13 25.37 -5.04
CA LYS A 115 -13.65 24.96 -3.72
C LYS A 115 -14.73 24.32 -2.86
N PHE A 116 -14.32 23.28 -2.15
CA PHE A 116 -15.09 22.56 -1.12
C PHE A 116 -14.26 22.49 0.15
N THR A 117 -14.89 22.54 1.29
CA THR A 117 -14.24 22.38 2.59
C THR A 117 -14.70 21.09 3.26
N THR A 118 -13.81 20.49 3.98
CA THR A 118 -14.06 19.28 4.81
C THR A 118 -13.28 19.37 6.10
N ASN A 119 -13.67 18.54 7.08
CA ASN A 119 -12.95 18.42 8.35
C ASN A 119 -12.50 16.97 8.55
N VAL A 120 -11.23 16.77 8.84
CA VAL A 120 -10.64 15.46 9.20
C VAL A 120 -9.83 15.67 10.47
N ASP A 121 -10.10 14.88 11.49
CA ASP A 121 -9.43 14.94 12.81
C ASP A 121 -9.34 16.35 13.40
N GLY A 122 -10.43 17.14 13.25
CA GLY A 122 -10.51 18.51 13.77
C GLY A 122 -9.76 19.58 12.96
N LYS A 123 -9.14 19.22 11.83
CA LYS A 123 -8.48 20.14 10.90
C LYS A 123 -9.31 20.34 9.65
N SER A 124 -9.40 21.59 9.20
CA SER A 124 -10.11 21.93 7.96
C SER A 124 -9.17 21.82 6.77
N TYR A 125 -9.65 21.16 5.71
CA TYR A 125 -8.94 21.01 4.43
C TYR A 125 -9.81 21.53 3.29
N THR A 126 -9.13 22.04 2.25
CA THR A 126 -9.78 22.53 1.04
C THR A 126 -9.56 21.55 -0.09
N PHE A 127 -10.66 21.15 -0.72
CA PHE A 127 -10.67 20.35 -1.95
C PHE A 127 -11.16 21.22 -3.10
N SER A 128 -10.80 20.88 -4.33
CA SER A 128 -11.29 21.59 -5.51
C SER A 128 -11.43 20.68 -6.72
N THR A 129 -12.35 21.03 -7.63
CA THR A 129 -12.51 20.37 -8.92
C THR A 129 -11.26 20.55 -9.79
N ASP A 130 -10.93 19.58 -10.63
CA ASP A 130 -9.82 19.63 -11.57
C ASP A 130 -10.24 19.93 -13.02
N GLN A 131 -11.54 19.85 -13.30
CA GLN A 131 -12.11 20.12 -14.60
C GLN A 131 -13.44 20.88 -14.49
N VAL A 132 -13.96 21.29 -15.63
CA VAL A 132 -15.29 21.92 -15.75
C VAL A 132 -16.34 20.83 -15.91
N TYR A 133 -17.46 20.93 -15.17
CA TYR A 133 -18.60 20.05 -15.31
C TYR A 133 -19.81 20.86 -15.78
N THR A 134 -20.42 20.48 -16.90
CA THR A 134 -21.65 21.09 -17.42
C THR A 134 -22.81 20.13 -17.17
N ILE A 135 -23.82 20.59 -16.45
CA ILE A 135 -24.93 19.77 -15.94
C ILE A 135 -26.21 20.24 -16.62
N THR A 136 -26.86 19.34 -17.34
CA THR A 136 -28.17 19.55 -17.94
C THR A 136 -29.27 19.01 -17.04
N PRO A 137 -30.49 19.61 -17.08
CA PRO A 137 -31.58 19.14 -16.23
C PRO A 137 -32.13 17.79 -16.67
N ASN A 138 -32.48 16.96 -15.69
CA ASN A 138 -33.30 15.77 -15.90
C ASN A 138 -34.52 15.89 -14.97
N LEU A 139 -35.73 16.05 -15.54
CA LEU A 139 -36.96 16.28 -14.79
C LEU A 139 -36.88 17.42 -13.78
N GLY A 140 -36.17 18.51 -14.13
CA GLY A 140 -35.99 19.69 -13.25
C GLY A 140 -34.91 19.57 -12.19
N VAL A 141 -34.27 18.41 -12.10
CA VAL A 141 -33.11 18.19 -11.20
C VAL A 141 -31.82 18.21 -12.02
N TYR A 142 -30.83 18.97 -11.55
CA TYR A 142 -29.49 19.06 -12.15
C TYR A 142 -28.55 18.23 -11.29
N SER A 143 -28.18 17.06 -11.75
CA SER A 143 -27.28 16.18 -11.00
C SER A 143 -26.12 15.72 -11.86
N VAL A 144 -24.95 15.68 -11.26
CA VAL A 144 -23.74 15.07 -11.84
C VAL A 144 -23.07 14.20 -10.78
N SER A 145 -22.86 12.95 -11.14
CA SER A 145 -22.15 11.96 -10.31
C SER A 145 -20.67 11.95 -10.63
N ASP A 146 -19.90 11.35 -9.71
CA ASP A 146 -18.46 11.11 -9.85
C ASP A 146 -17.61 12.37 -10.11
N VAL A 147 -18.04 13.52 -9.58
CA VAL A 147 -17.23 14.74 -9.60
C VAL A 147 -15.99 14.51 -8.75
N ALA A 148 -14.82 14.54 -9.40
CA ALA A 148 -13.55 14.37 -8.73
C ALA A 148 -13.14 15.66 -8.00
N LEU A 149 -12.87 15.52 -6.71
CA LEU A 149 -12.35 16.58 -5.85
C LEU A 149 -10.92 16.22 -5.42
N TYR A 150 -10.00 17.15 -5.55
CA TYR A 150 -8.61 17.00 -5.15
C TYR A 150 -8.27 17.98 -4.04
N GLU A 151 -7.62 17.49 -3.00
CA GLU A 151 -7.15 18.30 -1.88
C GLU A 151 -6.00 19.21 -2.30
N GLY A 152 -5.92 20.36 -1.68
CA GLY A 152 -4.78 21.26 -1.76
C GLY A 152 -5.12 22.66 -2.23
N ARG A 153 -4.15 23.54 -2.07
CA ARG A 153 -4.22 24.92 -2.52
C ARG A 153 -3.61 25.05 -3.91
N ILE A 154 -4.36 25.65 -4.83
CA ILE A 154 -3.84 25.99 -6.16
C ILE A 154 -2.93 27.21 -6.04
N GLU A 155 -1.73 27.08 -6.59
CA GLU A 155 -0.74 28.16 -6.70
C GLU A 155 -0.42 28.40 -8.18
N ARG A 156 -0.01 29.63 -8.49
CA ARG A 156 0.39 30.04 -9.84
C ARG A 156 1.70 30.81 -9.74
N GLU A 157 2.67 30.41 -10.55
CA GLU A 157 3.95 31.11 -10.67
C GLU A 157 4.16 31.54 -12.12
N TYR A 158 4.74 32.71 -12.31
CA TYR A 158 5.01 33.27 -13.62
C TYR A 158 6.52 33.49 -13.77
N TYR A 159 7.06 33.10 -14.90
CA TYR A 159 8.46 33.24 -15.23
C TYR A 159 8.59 34.00 -16.55
N ASP A 160 9.24 35.16 -16.53
CA ASP A 160 9.64 35.87 -17.75
C ASP A 160 10.78 35.10 -18.41
N VAL A 161 10.61 34.75 -19.68
CA VAL A 161 11.59 33.99 -20.42
C VAL A 161 12.77 34.86 -20.84
N THR A 162 13.96 34.51 -20.37
CA THR A 162 15.25 35.07 -20.73
C THR A 162 16.23 33.95 -21.08
N ALA A 163 17.39 34.25 -21.63
CA ALA A 163 18.41 33.27 -21.98
C ALA A 163 18.95 32.43 -20.78
N SER A 164 18.70 32.86 -19.54
CA SER A 164 19.20 32.23 -18.33
C SER A 164 18.09 31.85 -17.34
N THR A 165 16.83 31.87 -17.74
CA THR A 165 15.70 31.57 -16.84
C THR A 165 15.71 30.11 -16.43
N LYS A 166 15.71 29.86 -15.12
CA LYS A 166 15.47 28.55 -14.54
C LYS A 166 14.04 28.49 -14.01
N TYR A 167 13.32 27.45 -14.36
CA TYR A 167 11.90 27.28 -14.00
C TYR A 167 11.76 26.39 -12.78
N ILE A 168 12.25 26.85 -11.62
CA ILE A 168 12.23 26.09 -10.36
C ILE A 168 10.98 26.47 -9.58
N ILE A 169 10.10 25.49 -9.35
CA ILE A 169 8.89 25.68 -8.55
C ILE A 169 9.28 26.00 -7.10
N SER A 170 8.76 27.10 -6.58
CA SER A 170 9.18 27.64 -5.27
C SER A 170 8.77 26.76 -4.09
N ASN A 171 7.68 26.01 -4.20
CA ASN A 171 7.13 25.22 -3.13
C ASN A 171 7.65 23.78 -3.14
N LYS A 172 7.90 23.23 -1.92
CA LYS A 172 8.38 21.85 -1.74
C LYS A 172 7.26 20.80 -1.78
N ARG A 173 6.03 21.19 -1.39
CA ARG A 173 4.90 20.28 -1.22
C ARG A 173 4.02 20.23 -2.47
N VAL A 174 4.65 20.26 -3.63
CA VAL A 174 3.99 20.22 -4.93
C VAL A 174 3.48 18.83 -5.21
N ASP A 175 2.23 18.73 -5.65
CA ASP A 175 1.71 17.55 -6.33
C ASP A 175 2.08 17.63 -7.82
N THR A 176 3.11 16.90 -8.23
CA THR A 176 3.65 16.93 -9.59
C THR A 176 2.66 16.46 -10.65
N ASP A 177 1.68 15.61 -10.30
CA ASP A 177 0.63 15.16 -11.21
C ASP A 177 -0.40 16.28 -11.52
N SER A 178 -0.41 17.35 -10.72
CA SER A 178 -1.30 18.51 -10.89
C SER A 178 -0.73 19.64 -11.72
N ILE A 179 0.55 19.56 -12.14
CA ILE A 179 1.24 20.63 -12.84
C ILE A 179 0.63 20.87 -14.22
N VAL A 180 0.24 22.09 -14.46
CA VAL A 180 -0.21 22.61 -15.77
C VAL A 180 0.70 23.75 -16.16
N VAL A 181 1.22 23.71 -17.37
CA VAL A 181 2.13 24.71 -17.90
C VAL A 181 1.51 25.37 -19.12
N ASN A 182 1.40 26.68 -19.07
CA ASN A 182 0.95 27.53 -20.16
C ASN A 182 2.06 28.50 -20.53
N VAL A 183 2.29 28.71 -21.82
CA VAL A 183 3.25 29.69 -22.32
C VAL A 183 2.48 30.77 -23.08
N TYR A 184 2.59 31.99 -22.61
CA TYR A 184 1.97 33.18 -23.21
C TYR A 184 2.97 33.85 -24.16
N ALA A 185 2.51 34.27 -25.31
CA ALA A 185 3.35 34.94 -26.32
C ALA A 185 3.94 36.28 -25.84
N SER A 186 3.33 36.86 -24.81
CA SER A 186 3.84 38.07 -24.13
C SER A 186 3.14 38.22 -22.76
N SER A 187 3.54 39.22 -21.98
CA SER A 187 2.88 39.59 -20.72
C SER A 187 1.50 40.26 -20.87
N ALA A 188 1.03 40.46 -22.10
CA ALA A 188 -0.27 41.09 -22.36
C ALA A 188 -1.43 40.14 -22.02
N ALA A 189 -2.48 40.62 -21.38
CA ALA A 189 -3.64 39.80 -20.96
C ALA A 189 -4.41 39.15 -22.12
N SER A 190 -4.25 39.63 -23.35
CA SER A 190 -4.83 39.08 -24.59
C SER A 190 -3.83 38.25 -25.41
N ALA A 191 -2.68 37.87 -24.84
CA ALA A 191 -1.66 37.11 -25.54
C ALA A 191 -2.17 35.70 -25.88
N GLU A 192 -1.69 35.17 -27.01
CA GLU A 192 -1.93 33.77 -27.38
C GLU A 192 -1.30 32.87 -26.33
N VAL A 193 -2.00 31.78 -26.00
CA VAL A 193 -1.62 30.84 -24.95
C VAL A 193 -1.38 29.45 -25.53
N ASP A 194 -0.21 28.93 -25.28
CA ASP A 194 0.19 27.58 -25.64
C ASP A 194 0.21 26.69 -24.40
N ALA A 195 -0.61 25.63 -24.38
CA ALA A 195 -0.57 24.62 -23.34
C ALA A 195 0.55 23.61 -23.65
N TYR A 196 1.43 23.40 -22.67
CA TYR A 196 2.52 22.42 -22.76
C TYR A 196 2.16 21.16 -21.99
N ALA A 197 2.51 20.01 -22.55
CA ALA A 197 2.25 18.69 -21.95
C ALA A 197 3.49 18.11 -21.28
N LEU A 198 3.33 17.50 -20.09
CA LEU A 198 4.40 16.76 -19.44
C LEU A 198 4.74 15.50 -20.24
N LYS A 199 6.02 15.31 -20.57
CA LYS A 199 6.55 14.08 -21.16
C LYS A 199 7.56 13.44 -20.21
N PRO A 200 7.50 12.10 -20.01
CA PRO A 200 8.44 11.40 -19.14
C PRO A 200 9.79 11.12 -19.81
N ASN A 201 9.86 11.16 -21.14
CA ASN A 201 11.05 10.83 -21.92
C ASN A 201 11.06 11.59 -23.25
N LEU A 202 12.17 11.48 -23.98
CA LEU A 202 12.40 12.15 -25.26
C LEU A 202 11.89 11.36 -26.49
N PHE A 203 11.30 10.18 -26.30
CA PHE A 203 10.86 9.34 -27.42
C PHE A 203 9.65 9.95 -28.12
N ASP A 204 9.69 9.94 -29.45
CA ASP A 204 8.62 10.45 -30.32
C ASP A 204 8.23 11.91 -30.09
N VAL A 205 9.22 12.74 -29.66
CA VAL A 205 9.06 14.19 -29.51
C VAL A 205 9.69 14.89 -30.71
N LYS A 206 8.88 15.73 -31.37
CA LYS A 206 9.29 16.57 -32.52
C LYS A 206 9.67 17.97 -32.06
N SER A 207 10.43 18.67 -32.86
CA SER A 207 10.92 20.02 -32.59
C SER A 207 9.81 21.07 -32.29
N ALA A 208 8.63 20.89 -32.88
CA ALA A 208 7.50 21.82 -32.69
C ALA A 208 6.53 21.42 -31.56
N ASP A 209 6.76 20.26 -30.92
CA ASP A 209 5.86 19.77 -29.87
C ASP A 209 5.98 20.65 -28.62
N LYS A 210 4.84 21.08 -28.08
CA LYS A 210 4.73 21.89 -26.87
C LYS A 210 4.80 20.96 -25.65
N VAL A 211 6.00 20.63 -25.22
CA VAL A 211 6.27 19.68 -24.15
C VAL A 211 7.25 20.25 -23.12
N PHE A 212 7.11 19.78 -21.91
CA PHE A 212 8.07 20.04 -20.83
C PHE A 212 8.42 18.73 -20.13
N TYR A 213 9.57 18.73 -19.50
CA TYR A 213 10.11 17.66 -18.67
C TYR A 213 10.17 18.14 -17.23
N LEU A 214 10.11 17.21 -16.29
CA LEU A 214 10.19 17.51 -14.87
C LEU A 214 11.41 16.79 -14.29
N GLN A 215 12.24 17.52 -13.58
CA GLN A 215 13.39 16.97 -12.87
C GLN A 215 13.44 17.46 -11.42
N PRO A 216 14.08 16.69 -10.52
CA PRO A 216 14.26 17.16 -9.16
C PRO A 216 15.29 18.28 -9.13
N ALA A 217 15.05 19.26 -8.26
CA ALA A 217 15.94 20.39 -7.97
C ALA A 217 16.38 20.36 -6.50
N GLU A 218 17.32 21.22 -6.15
CA GLU A 218 17.81 21.39 -4.78
C GLU A 218 16.68 21.74 -3.80
N GLN A 219 16.87 21.41 -2.54
CA GLN A 219 15.95 21.71 -1.45
C GLN A 219 14.55 21.11 -1.62
N GLN A 220 14.43 19.89 -2.15
CA GLN A 220 13.16 19.17 -2.33
C GLN A 220 12.18 19.89 -3.29
N ARG A 221 12.68 20.67 -4.22
CA ARG A 221 11.90 21.35 -5.24
C ARG A 221 11.94 20.61 -6.56
N TYR A 222 11.17 21.08 -7.52
CA TYR A 222 11.13 20.55 -8.88
C TYR A 222 11.45 21.66 -9.87
N GLU A 223 12.17 21.30 -10.92
CA GLU A 223 12.51 22.19 -12.02
C GLU A 223 11.83 21.69 -13.30
N LEU A 224 11.24 22.60 -14.04
CA LEU A 224 10.72 22.32 -15.35
C LEU A 224 11.84 22.58 -16.39
N GLU A 225 11.99 21.63 -17.28
CA GLU A 225 12.90 21.73 -18.42
C GLU A 225 12.08 21.70 -19.69
N PHE A 226 12.34 22.62 -20.60
CA PHE A 226 11.67 22.69 -21.89
C PHE A 226 12.55 22.07 -22.97
N GLY A 227 11.96 21.84 -24.14
CA GLY A 227 12.72 21.41 -25.30
C GLY A 227 13.75 22.44 -25.77
N ASN A 228 14.59 22.02 -26.68
CA ASN A 228 15.66 22.84 -27.28
C ASN A 228 15.46 23.01 -28.79
N ASP A 229 14.21 23.08 -29.28
CA ASP A 229 13.81 23.09 -30.68
C ASP A 229 14.26 21.86 -31.50
N VAL A 230 14.77 20.82 -30.81
CA VAL A 230 15.03 19.49 -31.37
C VAL A 230 14.09 18.47 -30.72
N PHE A 231 14.03 18.45 -29.39
CA PHE A 231 13.16 17.61 -28.57
C PHE A 231 12.10 18.44 -27.85
N GLY A 232 11.20 19.05 -28.63
CA GLY A 232 10.18 19.98 -28.18
C GLY A 232 10.54 21.45 -28.38
N ARG A 233 9.49 22.29 -28.41
CA ARG A 233 9.62 23.75 -28.60
C ARG A 233 10.21 24.38 -27.34
N GLU A 234 11.25 25.20 -27.52
CA GLU A 234 11.80 26.06 -26.49
C GLU A 234 10.99 27.36 -26.37
N PRO A 235 10.58 27.80 -25.15
CA PRO A 235 9.99 29.12 -24.95
C PRO A 235 10.98 30.23 -25.32
N LYS A 236 10.50 31.25 -26.04
CA LYS A 236 11.35 32.32 -26.58
C LYS A 236 11.43 33.51 -25.63
N THR A 237 12.53 34.25 -25.69
CA THR A 237 12.72 35.48 -24.93
C THR A 237 11.56 36.48 -25.19
N GLY A 238 10.94 36.95 -24.11
CA GLY A 238 9.77 37.81 -24.13
C GLY A 238 8.43 37.11 -23.98
N GLU A 239 8.42 35.76 -24.02
CA GLU A 239 7.27 34.94 -23.61
C GLU A 239 7.21 34.86 -22.08
N VAL A 240 6.07 34.45 -21.56
CA VAL A 240 5.84 34.25 -20.12
C VAL A 240 5.34 32.82 -19.87
N VAL A 241 6.05 32.08 -19.03
CA VAL A 241 5.66 30.75 -18.61
C VAL A 241 4.83 30.85 -17.33
N GLU A 242 3.58 30.38 -17.38
CA GLU A 242 2.71 30.20 -16.21
C GLU A 242 2.76 28.73 -15.79
N VAL A 243 3.04 28.50 -14.52
CA VAL A 243 3.00 27.17 -13.90
C VAL A 243 1.90 27.16 -12.85
N ILE A 244 0.90 26.30 -13.03
CA ILE A 244 -0.21 26.11 -12.10
C ILE A 244 -0.03 24.75 -11.46
N TYR A 245 -0.07 24.70 -10.13
CA TYR A 245 0.11 23.43 -9.39
C TYR A 245 -0.66 23.44 -8.07
N ARG A 246 -0.81 22.26 -7.48
CA ARG A 246 -1.37 22.08 -6.13
C ARG A 246 -0.27 21.94 -5.10
N ILE A 247 -0.49 22.57 -3.96
CA ILE A 247 0.28 22.34 -2.73
C ILE A 247 -0.55 21.38 -1.88
N ALA A 248 -0.08 20.13 -1.75
CA ALA A 248 -0.79 19.07 -1.07
C ALA A 248 -0.38 18.91 0.40
N ASN A 249 -1.30 18.39 1.23
CA ASN A 249 -1.04 18.06 2.62
C ASN A 249 -0.75 16.55 2.84
N GLY A 250 -0.46 15.82 1.76
CA GLY A 250 -0.09 14.41 1.82
C GLY A 250 -1.24 13.51 2.27
N ALA A 251 -0.94 12.58 3.17
CA ALA A 251 -1.90 11.58 3.63
C ALA A 251 -2.90 12.12 4.67
N THR A 252 -2.64 13.25 5.29
CA THR A 252 -3.46 13.76 6.40
C THR A 252 -4.93 14.05 6.05
N PRO A 253 -5.31 14.46 4.82
CA PRO A 253 -6.71 14.65 4.43
C PRO A 253 -7.43 13.37 3.97
N ASN A 254 -6.79 12.21 4.03
CA ASN A 254 -7.45 10.95 3.70
C ASN A 254 -8.54 10.62 4.73
N GLY A 255 -9.61 9.97 4.27
CA GLY A 255 -10.73 9.58 5.14
C GLY A 255 -11.84 10.62 5.26
N ALA A 256 -11.77 11.78 4.57
CA ALA A 256 -12.85 12.76 4.56
C ALA A 256 -14.13 12.16 3.94
N THR A 257 -15.24 12.30 4.65
CA THR A 257 -16.54 11.73 4.28
C THR A 257 -17.59 12.77 3.89
N THR A 258 -17.38 14.04 4.27
CA THR A 258 -18.35 15.13 4.03
C THR A 258 -17.67 16.32 3.41
N PHE A 259 -18.29 16.87 2.36
CA PHE A 259 -17.76 18.03 1.64
C PHE A 259 -18.83 19.12 1.53
N THR A 260 -18.46 20.35 1.83
CA THR A 260 -19.35 21.51 1.75
C THR A 260 -18.78 22.50 0.73
N PRO A 261 -19.57 22.96 -0.26
CA PRO A 261 -19.12 24.01 -1.17
C PRO A 261 -18.75 25.28 -0.40
N SER A 262 -17.61 25.88 -0.71
CA SER A 262 -17.16 27.10 -0.03
C SER A 262 -17.97 28.35 -0.45
N ALA A 263 -18.68 28.27 -1.57
CA ALA A 263 -19.56 29.32 -2.09
C ALA A 263 -20.63 28.71 -2.99
N THR A 264 -21.67 29.50 -3.31
CA THR A 264 -22.66 29.13 -4.34
C THR A 264 -22.00 29.00 -5.71
N ILE A 265 -22.49 28.06 -6.51
CA ILE A 265 -21.99 27.80 -7.87
C ILE A 265 -22.96 28.44 -8.85
N GLN A 266 -22.51 29.46 -9.56
CA GLN A 266 -23.36 30.31 -10.43
C GLN A 266 -24.59 30.89 -9.71
N GLY A 267 -24.50 31.15 -8.40
CA GLY A 267 -25.62 31.64 -7.59
C GLY A 267 -26.51 30.53 -6.99
N TYR A 268 -26.32 29.27 -7.37
CA TYR A 268 -27.10 28.14 -6.88
C TYR A 268 -26.40 27.41 -5.74
N THR A 269 -27.18 26.92 -4.79
CA THR A 269 -26.67 26.07 -3.70
C THR A 269 -26.63 24.61 -4.18
N ALA A 270 -25.47 23.98 -4.05
CA ALA A 270 -25.31 22.56 -4.35
C ALA A 270 -25.53 21.71 -3.10
N THR A 271 -26.32 20.65 -3.23
CA THR A 271 -26.33 19.53 -2.28
C THR A 271 -25.23 18.55 -2.70
N VAL A 272 -24.39 18.16 -1.74
CA VAL A 272 -23.24 17.28 -1.99
C VAL A 272 -23.47 15.95 -1.29
N ALA A 273 -23.44 14.87 -2.05
CA ALA A 273 -23.41 13.51 -1.51
C ALA A 273 -22.06 12.86 -1.85
N THR A 274 -21.37 12.35 -0.85
CA THR A 274 -20.06 11.70 -1.05
C THR A 274 -20.28 10.30 -1.64
N THR A 275 -19.70 10.06 -2.81
CA THR A 275 -19.73 8.77 -3.49
C THR A 275 -18.52 7.92 -3.10
N SER A 276 -17.36 8.54 -2.90
CA SER A 276 -16.13 7.90 -2.42
C SER A 276 -15.41 8.83 -1.45
N ASN A 277 -15.07 8.31 -0.28
CA ASN A 277 -14.28 9.02 0.72
C ASN A 277 -12.93 9.43 0.13
N SER A 278 -12.30 10.43 0.72
CA SER A 278 -11.00 10.88 0.25
C SER A 278 -9.91 9.84 0.53
N THR A 279 -9.11 9.55 -0.49
CA THR A 279 -8.01 8.58 -0.48
C THR A 279 -6.84 9.04 -1.34
N ALA A 280 -5.78 8.24 -1.40
CA ALA A 280 -4.62 8.41 -2.29
C ALA A 280 -3.72 9.63 -2.01
N GLY A 281 -4.00 10.42 -0.97
CA GLY A 281 -3.04 11.39 -0.48
C GLY A 281 -1.81 10.71 0.10
N ALA A 282 -0.62 11.18 -0.24
CA ALA A 282 0.63 10.59 0.21
C ALA A 282 1.72 11.65 0.41
N GLU A 283 2.60 11.38 1.37
CA GLU A 283 3.82 12.15 1.57
C GLU A 283 4.82 11.92 0.43
N GLU A 284 5.84 12.77 0.36
CA GLU A 284 6.95 12.58 -0.56
C GLU A 284 7.67 11.23 -0.32
N GLU A 285 8.37 10.77 -1.33
CA GLU A 285 9.09 9.49 -1.25
C GLU A 285 10.20 9.52 -0.21
N THR A 286 10.32 8.45 0.59
CA THR A 286 11.36 8.30 1.61
C THR A 286 12.73 8.02 0.98
N LEU A 287 13.80 8.31 1.71
CA LEU A 287 15.18 8.08 1.23
C LEU A 287 15.44 6.61 0.92
N GLU A 288 14.98 5.71 1.78
CA GLU A 288 15.11 4.26 1.61
C GLU A 288 14.39 3.78 0.34
N SER A 289 13.22 4.35 0.07
CA SER A 289 12.47 4.06 -1.16
C SER A 289 13.24 4.52 -2.40
N ILE A 290 13.76 5.75 -2.40
CA ILE A 290 14.55 6.29 -3.53
C ILE A 290 15.79 5.40 -3.78
N LYS A 291 16.55 5.08 -2.73
CA LYS A 291 17.73 4.20 -2.83
C LYS A 291 17.40 2.82 -3.38
N PHE A 292 16.24 2.29 -3.03
CA PHE A 292 15.79 0.98 -3.50
C PHE A 292 15.31 1.00 -4.96
N TYR A 293 14.52 2.02 -5.34
CA TYR A 293 13.87 2.03 -6.65
C TYR A 293 14.68 2.72 -7.76
N ALA A 294 15.51 3.71 -7.45
CA ALA A 294 16.27 4.42 -8.47
C ALA A 294 17.20 3.50 -9.30
N PRO A 295 17.99 2.57 -8.74
CA PRO A 295 18.77 1.63 -9.53
C PRO A 295 17.90 0.66 -10.34
N LYS A 296 16.73 0.27 -9.82
CA LYS A 296 15.83 -0.66 -10.50
C LYS A 296 15.11 -0.01 -11.68
N SER A 297 14.85 1.29 -11.63
CA SER A 297 14.18 2.03 -12.72
C SER A 297 14.97 1.96 -14.04
N ILE A 298 16.31 1.99 -13.96
CA ILE A 298 17.18 1.80 -15.13
C ILE A 298 17.02 0.39 -15.71
N GLN A 299 16.95 -0.63 -14.86
CA GLN A 299 16.82 -2.02 -15.31
C GLN A 299 15.51 -2.25 -16.07
N ILE A 300 14.45 -1.62 -15.64
CA ILE A 300 13.10 -1.75 -16.20
C ILE A 300 12.98 -0.99 -17.55
N GLN A 301 13.75 0.07 -17.76
CA GLN A 301 13.71 0.92 -18.98
C GLN A 301 12.30 1.37 -19.38
N ASP A 302 11.42 1.59 -18.41
CA ASP A 302 9.98 1.91 -18.60
C ASP A 302 9.21 0.86 -19.44
N ARG A 303 9.61 -0.42 -19.36
CA ARG A 303 8.98 -1.56 -20.04
C ARG A 303 8.49 -2.59 -19.02
N ALA A 304 7.32 -3.16 -19.28
CA ALA A 304 6.75 -4.24 -18.49
C ALA A 304 6.93 -5.57 -19.25
N VAL A 305 7.90 -6.36 -18.84
CA VAL A 305 8.22 -7.68 -19.46
C VAL A 305 8.18 -8.78 -18.42
N THR A 306 8.78 -8.57 -17.25
CA THR A 306 8.80 -9.53 -16.14
C THR A 306 7.74 -9.17 -15.10
N GLU A 307 7.37 -10.11 -14.23
CA GLU A 307 6.45 -9.84 -13.10
C GLU A 307 6.90 -8.64 -12.28
N SER A 308 8.19 -8.57 -11.96
CA SER A 308 8.78 -7.47 -11.18
C SER A 308 8.68 -6.12 -11.87
N ASP A 309 8.71 -6.07 -13.21
CA ASP A 309 8.55 -4.82 -13.94
C ASP A 309 7.13 -4.26 -13.78
N TYR A 310 6.10 -5.11 -13.97
CA TYR A 310 4.70 -4.73 -13.77
C TYR A 310 4.45 -4.24 -12.34
N GLU A 311 4.95 -4.98 -11.34
CA GLU A 311 4.80 -4.62 -9.93
C GLU A 311 5.47 -3.26 -9.63
N ASN A 312 6.73 -3.08 -10.04
CA ASN A 312 7.49 -1.88 -9.78
C ASN A 312 6.91 -0.65 -10.51
N LEU A 313 6.50 -0.79 -11.76
CA LEU A 313 5.88 0.30 -12.54
C LEU A 313 4.60 0.79 -11.88
N LEU A 314 3.73 -0.11 -11.44
CA LEU A 314 2.49 0.25 -10.77
C LEU A 314 2.75 0.91 -9.41
N LYS A 315 3.57 0.30 -8.56
CA LYS A 315 3.89 0.84 -7.22
C LYS A 315 4.61 2.18 -7.28
N ASN A 316 5.47 2.37 -8.29
CA ASN A 316 6.18 3.63 -8.47
C ASN A 316 5.25 4.75 -8.95
N LYS A 317 4.30 4.45 -9.83
CA LYS A 317 3.40 5.47 -10.37
C LYS A 317 2.21 5.75 -9.45
N PHE A 318 1.68 4.74 -8.76
CA PHE A 318 0.44 4.83 -8.00
C PHE A 318 0.69 4.51 -6.53
N SER A 319 0.81 5.56 -5.70
CA SER A 319 1.13 5.46 -4.27
C SER A 319 0.01 4.87 -3.41
N GLU A 320 -1.22 4.84 -3.94
CA GLU A 320 -2.39 4.21 -3.34
C GLU A 320 -2.29 2.69 -3.35
N ILE A 321 -1.46 2.10 -4.20
CA ILE A 321 -1.28 0.65 -4.29
C ILE A 321 -0.42 0.17 -3.12
N GLU A 322 -0.92 -0.78 -2.35
CA GLU A 322 -0.20 -1.43 -1.26
C GLU A 322 0.62 -2.61 -1.77
N SER A 323 -0.03 -3.51 -2.49
CA SER A 323 0.64 -4.67 -3.05
C SER A 323 0.08 -5.05 -4.43
N VAL A 324 0.93 -5.69 -5.23
CA VAL A 324 0.58 -6.20 -6.56
C VAL A 324 1.11 -7.61 -6.67
N SER A 325 0.30 -8.50 -7.22
CA SER A 325 0.75 -9.81 -7.67
C SER A 325 0.49 -9.95 -9.17
N VAL A 326 1.45 -10.49 -9.87
CA VAL A 326 1.40 -10.65 -11.33
C VAL A 326 1.47 -12.13 -11.65
N GLN A 327 0.64 -12.57 -12.59
CA GLN A 327 0.59 -13.94 -13.05
C GLN A 327 0.41 -13.99 -14.56
N GLY A 328 1.19 -14.83 -15.25
CA GLY A 328 1.03 -15.09 -16.67
C GLY A 328 -0.32 -15.75 -16.96
N GLY A 329 -0.98 -15.36 -18.05
CA GLY A 329 -2.26 -15.94 -18.42
C GLY A 329 -2.20 -17.42 -18.79
N GLU A 330 -1.04 -17.92 -19.17
CA GLU A 330 -0.76 -19.35 -19.44
C GLU A 330 -0.79 -20.22 -18.18
N GLU A 331 -0.54 -19.64 -17.01
CA GLU A 331 -0.58 -20.35 -15.72
C GLU A 331 -1.99 -20.57 -15.17
N LEU A 332 -2.99 -19.94 -15.79
CA LEU A 332 -4.38 -20.06 -15.37
C LEU A 332 -5.02 -21.38 -15.88
N LEU A 333 -6.04 -21.82 -15.18
CA LEU A 333 -6.88 -22.94 -15.58
C LEU A 333 -8.33 -22.47 -15.80
N PRO A 334 -8.84 -22.36 -17.06
CA PRO A 334 -8.17 -22.59 -18.35
C PRO A 334 -7.18 -21.48 -18.72
N PRO A 335 -6.12 -21.78 -19.48
CA PRO A 335 -5.11 -20.80 -19.90
C PRO A 335 -5.70 -19.62 -20.70
N ARG A 336 -5.19 -18.40 -20.47
CA ARG A 336 -5.56 -17.17 -21.19
C ARG A 336 -4.34 -16.56 -21.85
N TYR A 337 -3.94 -17.11 -22.99
CA TYR A 337 -2.76 -16.67 -23.72
C TYR A 337 -2.86 -15.19 -24.14
N GLY A 338 -1.72 -14.50 -24.17
CA GLY A 338 -1.62 -13.08 -24.51
C GLY A 338 -2.15 -12.14 -23.43
N LYS A 339 -2.43 -12.63 -22.24
CA LYS A 339 -2.86 -11.81 -21.10
C LYS A 339 -1.92 -11.96 -19.91
N VAL A 340 -1.76 -10.86 -19.18
CA VAL A 340 -1.10 -10.85 -17.86
C VAL A 340 -2.14 -10.40 -16.84
N MET A 341 -2.34 -11.23 -15.83
CA MET A 341 -3.28 -10.95 -14.74
C MET A 341 -2.55 -10.20 -13.63
N LEU A 342 -3.07 -9.05 -13.25
CA LEU A 342 -2.52 -8.22 -12.18
C LEU A 342 -3.56 -8.11 -11.07
N TYR A 343 -3.28 -8.72 -9.95
CA TYR A 343 -4.07 -8.59 -8.74
C TYR A 343 -3.52 -7.40 -7.95
N VAL A 344 -4.35 -6.39 -7.76
CA VAL A 344 -3.93 -5.11 -7.17
C VAL A 344 -4.69 -4.87 -5.88
N ASP A 345 -3.94 -4.67 -4.81
CA ASP A 345 -4.45 -4.29 -3.50
C ASP A 345 -4.20 -2.81 -3.24
N ILE A 346 -5.22 -2.12 -2.74
CA ILE A 346 -5.18 -0.68 -2.47
C ILE A 346 -5.32 -0.44 -0.96
N LYS A 347 -4.53 0.48 -0.45
CA LYS A 347 -4.55 0.90 0.95
C LYS A 347 -5.95 1.34 1.39
N ASN A 348 -6.42 0.75 2.49
CA ASN A 348 -7.69 1.10 3.14
C ASN A 348 -8.93 1.00 2.20
N SER A 349 -8.96 0.05 1.27
CA SER A 349 -10.07 -0.17 0.35
C SER A 349 -10.30 -1.66 0.12
N ASP A 350 -11.56 -2.07 0.06
CA ASP A 350 -11.94 -3.48 -0.20
C ASP A 350 -11.79 -3.89 -1.68
N GLY A 351 -11.23 -3.03 -2.52
CA GLY A 351 -10.97 -3.35 -3.92
C GLY A 351 -10.72 -2.14 -4.81
N VAL A 352 -10.32 -2.41 -6.03
CA VAL A 352 -10.01 -1.41 -7.06
C VAL A 352 -11.29 -1.05 -7.82
N SER A 353 -11.62 0.24 -7.88
CA SER A 353 -12.75 0.70 -8.70
C SER A 353 -12.49 0.49 -10.20
N GLU A 354 -13.55 0.31 -11.01
CA GLU A 354 -13.39 0.12 -12.47
C GLU A 354 -12.66 1.29 -13.14
N SER A 355 -12.88 2.50 -12.69
CA SER A 355 -12.17 3.69 -13.17
C SER A 355 -10.66 3.63 -12.87
N ALA A 356 -10.27 3.14 -11.69
CA ALA A 356 -8.87 2.95 -11.33
C ALA A 356 -8.23 1.78 -12.11
N LYS A 357 -8.98 0.68 -12.31
CA LYS A 357 -8.51 -0.44 -13.16
C LYS A 357 -8.20 0.02 -14.57
N GLU A 358 -9.06 0.83 -15.18
CA GLU A 358 -8.83 1.36 -16.53
C GLU A 358 -7.64 2.33 -16.56
N LYS A 359 -7.47 3.17 -15.53
CA LYS A 359 -6.29 4.05 -15.40
C LYS A 359 -4.98 3.23 -15.34
N TYR A 360 -4.94 2.17 -14.53
CA TYR A 360 -3.76 1.29 -14.41
C TYR A 360 -3.52 0.50 -15.69
N ARG A 361 -4.58 -0.02 -16.30
CA ARG A 361 -4.51 -0.74 -17.56
C ARG A 361 -3.96 0.13 -18.69
N LYS A 362 -4.45 1.36 -18.85
CA LYS A 362 -3.97 2.31 -19.86
C LYS A 362 -2.48 2.63 -19.65
N PHE A 363 -2.07 2.89 -18.42
CA PHE A 363 -0.68 3.17 -18.07
C PHE A 363 0.25 1.99 -18.44
N LEU A 364 -0.16 0.76 -18.14
CA LEU A 364 0.62 -0.44 -18.47
C LEU A 364 0.60 -0.75 -19.97
N LYS A 365 -0.51 -0.53 -20.67
CA LYS A 365 -0.65 -0.87 -22.09
C LYS A 365 0.36 -0.12 -22.98
N GLU A 366 0.73 1.09 -22.59
CA GLU A 366 1.76 1.88 -23.28
C GLU A 366 3.17 1.30 -23.08
N ARG A 367 3.37 0.39 -22.10
CA ARG A 367 4.67 -0.15 -21.66
C ARG A 367 4.82 -1.65 -21.88
N THR A 368 3.74 -2.33 -22.21
CA THR A 368 3.72 -3.77 -22.49
C THR A 368 3.99 -4.07 -23.97
N PRO A 369 4.55 -5.26 -24.30
CA PRO A 369 4.62 -5.73 -25.68
C PRO A 369 3.24 -5.72 -26.36
N LEU A 370 3.20 -5.45 -27.66
CA LEU A 370 1.94 -5.31 -28.43
C LEU A 370 1.00 -6.51 -28.31
N ALA A 371 1.55 -7.72 -28.18
CA ALA A 371 0.78 -8.95 -28.09
C ALA A 371 0.21 -9.23 -26.68
N ILE A 372 0.60 -8.46 -25.67
CA ILE A 372 0.20 -8.68 -24.27
C ILE A 372 -0.85 -7.64 -23.86
N ASP A 373 -1.91 -8.13 -23.21
CA ASP A 373 -2.98 -7.30 -22.66
C ASP A 373 -3.01 -7.43 -21.13
N PRO A 374 -2.69 -6.37 -20.37
CA PRO A 374 -2.75 -6.38 -18.92
C PRO A 374 -4.21 -6.34 -18.45
N VAL A 375 -4.58 -7.25 -17.55
CA VAL A 375 -5.91 -7.35 -16.95
C VAL A 375 -5.79 -7.08 -15.46
N ILE A 376 -6.42 -5.99 -14.98
CA ILE A 376 -6.39 -5.62 -13.57
C ILE A 376 -7.56 -6.27 -12.85
N LEU A 377 -7.27 -6.95 -11.76
CA LEU A 377 -8.24 -7.68 -10.94
C LEU A 377 -8.13 -7.25 -9.47
N ASN A 378 -9.22 -7.42 -8.74
CA ASN A 378 -9.21 -7.31 -7.29
C ASN A 378 -8.51 -8.52 -6.69
N PRO A 379 -7.85 -8.40 -5.52
CA PRO A 379 -7.31 -9.54 -4.80
C PRO A 379 -8.45 -10.45 -4.33
N GLY A 380 -8.20 -11.76 -4.36
CA GLY A 380 -8.97 -12.69 -3.55
C GLY A 380 -8.43 -12.70 -2.13
N PHE A 381 -9.20 -13.25 -1.18
CA PHE A 381 -8.74 -13.46 0.19
C PHE A 381 -8.81 -14.95 0.54
N LEU A 382 -7.76 -15.44 1.19
CA LEU A 382 -7.76 -16.71 1.87
C LEU A 382 -7.74 -16.41 3.36
N TYR A 383 -8.89 -16.59 3.99
CA TYR A 383 -9.00 -16.33 5.42
C TYR A 383 -8.45 -17.51 6.21
N VAL A 384 -7.86 -17.17 7.36
CA VAL A 384 -7.31 -18.13 8.31
C VAL A 384 -8.09 -18.00 9.62
N ALA A 385 -8.52 -19.13 10.14
CA ALA A 385 -9.04 -19.27 11.48
C ALA A 385 -7.94 -19.86 12.38
N LEU A 386 -7.78 -19.29 13.55
CA LEU A 386 -6.86 -19.72 14.60
C LEU A 386 -7.65 -20.24 15.79
N ASP A 387 -7.26 -21.40 16.28
CA ASP A 387 -7.71 -21.96 17.55
C ASP A 387 -6.47 -22.15 18.41
N THR A 388 -6.33 -21.37 19.48
CA THR A 388 -5.11 -21.37 20.30
C THR A 388 -5.44 -21.50 21.78
N THR A 389 -4.73 -22.44 22.43
CA THR A 389 -4.75 -22.59 23.89
C THR A 389 -3.44 -22.05 24.43
N VAL A 390 -3.52 -21.02 25.28
CA VAL A 390 -2.36 -20.33 25.85
C VAL A 390 -2.22 -20.73 27.32
N TYR A 391 -1.03 -21.20 27.69
CA TYR A 391 -0.69 -21.57 29.05
C TYR A 391 0.01 -20.41 29.76
N HIS A 392 -0.61 -19.90 30.82
CA HIS A 392 -0.17 -18.70 31.53
C HIS A 392 0.24 -19.02 32.97
N ASN A 393 1.39 -18.50 33.41
CA ASN A 393 1.90 -18.67 34.77
C ASN A 393 1.64 -17.38 35.61
N THR A 394 0.74 -17.48 36.58
CA THR A 394 0.36 -16.36 37.47
C THR A 394 1.44 -15.95 38.48
N LYS A 395 2.52 -16.73 38.65
CA LYS A 395 3.67 -16.32 39.49
C LYS A 395 4.57 -15.27 38.84
N ILE A 396 4.51 -15.14 37.51
CA ILE A 396 5.33 -14.21 36.74
C ILE A 396 4.58 -12.89 36.53
N SER A 397 3.25 -12.93 36.40
CA SER A 397 2.41 -11.75 36.19
C SER A 397 1.05 -11.93 36.86
N ASP A 398 0.55 -10.86 37.49
CA ASP A 398 -0.79 -10.81 38.08
C ASP A 398 -1.91 -10.58 37.04
N ALA A 399 -1.59 -10.62 35.74
CA ALA A 399 -2.54 -10.43 34.67
C ALA A 399 -3.64 -11.51 34.69
N THR A 400 -4.87 -11.09 34.50
CA THR A 400 -6.03 -11.99 34.44
C THR A 400 -6.09 -12.74 33.10
N SER A 401 -6.78 -13.89 33.05
CA SER A 401 -6.97 -14.64 31.80
C SER A 401 -7.60 -13.78 30.70
N SER A 402 -8.49 -12.84 31.05
CA SER A 402 -9.11 -11.91 30.09
C SER A 402 -8.12 -10.88 29.53
N GLU A 403 -7.19 -10.40 30.35
CA GLU A 403 -6.12 -9.50 29.90
C GLU A 403 -5.15 -10.23 28.97
N ILE A 404 -4.76 -11.46 29.30
CA ILE A 404 -3.93 -12.31 28.43
C ILE A 404 -4.62 -12.58 27.10
N ASP A 405 -5.92 -12.93 27.10
CA ASP A 405 -6.71 -13.11 25.85
C ASP A 405 -6.65 -11.86 24.99
N SER A 406 -6.87 -10.68 25.58
CA SER A 406 -6.84 -9.41 24.83
C SER A 406 -5.46 -9.10 24.25
N LEU A 407 -4.40 -9.34 25.02
CA LEU A 407 -3.01 -9.12 24.56
C LEU A 407 -2.63 -10.07 23.43
N VAL A 408 -3.02 -11.34 23.53
CA VAL A 408 -2.79 -12.36 22.48
C VAL A 408 -3.53 -12.01 21.19
N ARG A 409 -4.81 -11.60 21.27
CA ARG A 409 -5.59 -11.14 20.11
C ARG A 409 -4.96 -9.92 19.46
N ASN A 410 -4.46 -8.96 20.23
CA ASN A 410 -3.76 -7.79 19.70
C ASN A 410 -2.44 -8.16 19.02
N SER A 411 -1.69 -9.11 19.58
CA SER A 411 -0.45 -9.62 18.97
C SER A 411 -0.72 -10.32 17.64
N ILE A 412 -1.76 -11.17 17.58
CA ILE A 412 -2.19 -11.83 16.35
C ILE A 412 -2.67 -10.81 15.30
N ALA A 413 -3.43 -9.78 15.68
CA ALA A 413 -3.86 -8.71 14.79
C ALA A 413 -2.67 -7.91 14.24
N SER A 414 -1.67 -7.61 15.08
CA SER A 414 -0.43 -6.96 14.67
C SER A 414 0.37 -7.84 13.69
N TYR A 415 0.48 -9.14 13.98
CA TYR A 415 1.13 -10.09 13.07
C TYR A 415 0.42 -10.18 11.72
N ASN A 416 -0.92 -10.20 11.72
CA ASN A 416 -1.73 -10.21 10.50
C ASN A 416 -1.42 -8.98 9.63
N THR A 417 -1.41 -7.78 10.19
CA THR A 417 -1.16 -6.54 9.44
C THR A 417 0.28 -6.41 8.97
N THR A 418 1.26 -6.81 9.78
CA THR A 418 2.68 -6.60 9.46
C THR A 418 3.28 -7.71 8.61
N SER A 419 2.79 -8.95 8.73
CA SER A 419 3.44 -10.14 8.16
C SER A 419 2.64 -10.86 7.09
N LEU A 420 1.29 -10.78 7.12
CA LEU A 420 0.43 -11.56 6.21
C LEU A 420 -0.26 -10.71 5.15
N ASN A 421 -0.87 -9.63 5.47
CA ASN A 421 -1.76 -8.80 4.65
C ASN A 421 -1.12 -8.27 3.34
N ASN A 422 -0.41 -9.15 2.62
CA ASN A 422 0.27 -8.88 1.36
C ASN A 422 0.28 -10.13 0.48
N PHE A 423 0.42 -9.96 -0.84
CA PHE A 423 0.60 -11.10 -1.75
C PHE A 423 1.89 -11.88 -1.47
N LYS A 424 1.90 -13.15 -1.90
CA LYS A 424 3.07 -14.05 -1.80
C LYS A 424 3.58 -14.23 -0.36
N LYS A 425 2.69 -14.11 0.64
CA LYS A 425 2.98 -14.41 2.05
C LYS A 425 2.42 -15.77 2.44
N ASN A 426 3.09 -16.43 3.37
CA ASN A 426 2.69 -17.74 3.88
C ASN A 426 2.38 -17.62 5.37
N ALA A 427 1.25 -18.17 5.80
CA ALA A 427 0.92 -18.29 7.21
C ALA A 427 1.55 -19.59 7.74
N ARG A 428 2.52 -19.44 8.63
CA ARG A 428 3.23 -20.55 9.27
C ARG A 428 2.87 -20.63 10.74
N GLN A 429 2.37 -21.78 11.18
CA GLN A 429 2.00 -22.05 12.57
C GLN A 429 3.13 -21.66 13.55
N SER A 430 4.36 -22.09 13.28
CA SER A 430 5.50 -21.82 14.16
C SER A 430 5.82 -20.34 14.35
N ARG A 431 5.57 -19.50 13.35
CA ARG A 431 5.78 -18.04 13.46
C ARG A 431 4.65 -17.36 14.22
N ILE A 432 3.42 -17.83 14.04
CA ILE A 432 2.25 -17.33 14.77
C ILE A 432 2.36 -17.74 16.24
N ALA A 433 2.68 -19.02 16.51
CA ALA A 433 2.92 -19.53 17.86
C ALA A 433 4.00 -18.71 18.59
N ARG A 434 5.11 -18.43 17.91
CA ARG A 434 6.15 -17.56 18.46
C ARG A 434 5.66 -16.13 18.74
N ALA A 435 4.88 -15.53 17.85
CA ALA A 435 4.32 -14.20 18.07
C ALA A 435 3.39 -14.15 19.30
N ILE A 436 2.71 -15.28 19.61
CA ILE A 436 1.90 -15.44 20.81
C ILE A 436 2.81 -15.56 22.03
N ASP A 437 3.82 -16.40 22.01
CA ASP A 437 4.76 -16.60 23.12
C ASP A 437 5.52 -15.32 23.46
N ASP A 438 5.93 -14.54 22.46
CA ASP A 438 6.67 -13.28 22.63
C ASP A 438 5.76 -12.13 23.13
N THR A 439 4.44 -12.33 23.31
CA THR A 439 3.50 -11.28 23.73
C THR A 439 3.72 -10.82 25.16
N VAL A 440 3.87 -11.75 26.09
CA VAL A 440 4.10 -11.48 27.51
C VAL A 440 4.96 -12.60 28.11
N ALA A 441 5.94 -12.22 28.96
CA ALA A 441 6.87 -13.17 29.59
C ALA A 441 6.19 -14.23 30.49
N SER A 442 4.94 -14.06 30.89
CA SER A 442 4.16 -15.01 31.68
C SER A 442 3.50 -16.12 30.86
N ILE A 443 3.49 -16.01 29.53
CA ILE A 443 3.07 -17.12 28.66
C ILE A 443 4.20 -18.12 28.63
N VAL A 444 3.91 -19.35 29.03
CA VAL A 444 4.88 -20.46 29.11
C VAL A 444 4.95 -21.22 27.79
N SER A 445 3.78 -21.44 27.19
CA SER A 445 3.63 -22.13 25.91
C SER A 445 2.26 -21.86 25.31
N ASN A 446 2.10 -22.18 24.03
CA ASN A 446 0.79 -22.21 23.38
C ASN A 446 0.65 -23.46 22.50
N ASP A 447 -0.59 -23.89 22.31
CA ASP A 447 -0.99 -24.89 21.30
C ASP A 447 -1.92 -24.20 20.31
N THR A 448 -1.45 -24.02 19.09
CA THR A 448 -2.14 -23.24 18.06
C THR A 448 -2.41 -24.10 16.84
N ASP A 449 -3.69 -24.25 16.47
CA ASP A 449 -4.16 -24.94 15.26
C ASP A 449 -4.57 -23.92 14.20
N LEU A 450 -4.14 -24.14 12.95
CA LEU A 450 -4.46 -23.31 11.80
C LEU A 450 -5.50 -23.99 10.92
N ARG A 451 -6.54 -23.24 10.55
CA ARG A 451 -7.55 -23.68 9.58
C ARG A 451 -7.76 -22.60 8.52
N MET A 452 -7.89 -23.03 7.28
CA MET A 452 -8.33 -22.15 6.19
C MET A 452 -9.84 -21.97 6.28
N LEU A 453 -10.34 -20.80 5.86
CA LEU A 453 -11.74 -20.42 6.01
C LEU A 453 -12.27 -19.82 4.71
N ILE A 454 -13.42 -20.30 4.26
CA ILE A 454 -14.20 -19.74 3.15
C ILE A 454 -15.65 -19.55 3.60
N ASP A 455 -16.24 -18.39 3.24
CA ASP A 455 -17.65 -18.11 3.53
C ASP A 455 -18.56 -18.70 2.47
N PHE A 456 -19.67 -19.29 2.93
CA PHE A 456 -20.75 -19.78 2.09
C PHE A 456 -22.08 -19.10 2.51
N ASN A 457 -22.67 -18.39 1.58
CA ASN A 457 -23.96 -17.69 1.76
C ASN A 457 -25.06 -18.37 0.95
N PRO A 458 -25.67 -19.46 1.45
CA PRO A 458 -26.77 -20.10 0.75
C PRO A 458 -28.05 -19.25 0.80
N THR A 459 -28.87 -19.38 -0.23
CA THR A 459 -30.25 -18.86 -0.19
C THR A 459 -31.10 -19.79 0.66
N LEU A 460 -31.72 -19.27 1.73
CA LEU A 460 -32.51 -20.08 2.66
C LEU A 460 -33.70 -20.73 1.98
N GLY A 461 -34.00 -21.99 2.34
CA GLY A 461 -35.07 -22.78 1.77
C GLY A 461 -34.93 -23.11 0.28
N THR A 462 -33.74 -22.97 -0.29
CA THR A 462 -33.47 -23.26 -1.70
C THR A 462 -32.16 -24.04 -1.81
N ALA A 463 -32.12 -25.03 -2.69
CA ALA A 463 -30.92 -25.80 -2.99
C ALA A 463 -29.81 -24.87 -3.50
N SER A 464 -28.73 -24.78 -2.77
CA SER A 464 -27.58 -23.92 -3.04
C SER A 464 -26.31 -24.76 -3.21
N SER A 465 -25.42 -24.31 -4.11
CA SER A 465 -24.16 -25.01 -4.39
C SER A 465 -22.99 -24.03 -4.31
N ILE A 466 -21.83 -24.48 -3.85
CA ILE A 466 -20.59 -23.72 -3.82
C ILE A 466 -19.41 -24.59 -4.20
N THR A 467 -18.42 -23.99 -4.85
CA THR A 467 -17.09 -24.55 -4.97
C THR A 467 -16.15 -23.69 -4.13
N ALA A 468 -15.71 -24.20 -3.00
CA ALA A 468 -14.72 -23.59 -2.13
C ALA A 468 -13.33 -24.14 -2.50
N ASP A 469 -12.42 -23.28 -2.94
CA ASP A 469 -11.08 -23.67 -3.35
C ASP A 469 -10.06 -23.05 -2.42
N PHE A 470 -9.44 -23.86 -1.57
CA PHE A 470 -8.40 -23.45 -0.64
C PHE A 470 -7.03 -23.29 -1.32
N GLU A 471 -6.85 -23.91 -2.51
CA GLU A 471 -5.58 -23.92 -3.26
C GLU A 471 -4.38 -24.39 -2.42
N ASN A 472 -4.65 -25.14 -1.37
CA ASN A 472 -3.67 -25.78 -0.48
C ASN A 472 -4.11 -27.21 -0.18
N PRO A 473 -3.21 -28.18 -0.15
CA PRO A 473 -3.53 -29.57 0.21
C PRO A 473 -4.15 -29.66 1.60
N LEU A 474 -5.14 -30.55 1.72
CA LEU A 474 -5.83 -30.81 2.99
C LEU A 474 -5.32 -32.12 3.60
N ILE A 475 -5.32 -32.19 4.93
CA ILE A 475 -4.96 -33.39 5.66
C ILE A 475 -5.96 -34.51 5.35
N ILE A 476 -5.48 -35.74 5.22
CA ILE A 476 -6.33 -36.92 5.12
C ILE A 476 -6.36 -37.58 6.50
N ASP A 477 -7.52 -37.56 7.14
CA ASP A 477 -7.73 -38.22 8.42
C ASP A 477 -8.41 -39.61 8.22
N HIS A 478 -8.51 -40.41 9.27
CA HIS A 478 -9.15 -41.73 9.21
C HIS A 478 -10.64 -41.59 8.86
N PRO A 479 -11.16 -42.53 8.03
CA PRO A 479 -12.59 -42.55 7.74
C PRO A 479 -13.40 -42.77 9.03
N LEU A 480 -14.42 -41.92 9.24
CA LEU A 480 -15.37 -42.10 10.34
C LEU A 480 -16.18 -43.38 10.19
N SER A 481 -16.26 -44.15 11.26
CA SER A 481 -17.18 -45.28 11.39
C SER A 481 -18.45 -44.85 12.12
N VAL A 482 -19.61 -45.37 11.71
CA VAL A 482 -20.88 -45.07 12.39
C VAL A 482 -20.81 -45.54 13.85
N GLY A 483 -21.08 -44.64 14.81
CA GLY A 483 -20.98 -44.91 16.24
C GLY A 483 -19.62 -44.60 16.86
N GLU A 484 -18.65 -44.11 16.09
CA GLU A 484 -17.36 -43.65 16.61
C GLU A 484 -17.53 -42.28 17.33
N ASP A 485 -16.76 -42.10 18.40
CA ASP A 485 -16.81 -40.82 19.15
C ASP A 485 -16.24 -39.68 18.33
N ILE A 486 -17.11 -38.75 17.97
CA ILE A 486 -16.80 -37.60 17.11
C ILE A 486 -15.86 -36.61 17.79
N THR A 487 -15.73 -36.65 19.12
CA THR A 487 -14.90 -35.72 19.89
C THR A 487 -13.40 -35.83 19.56
N ASN A 488 -12.96 -37.01 19.15
CA ASN A 488 -11.57 -37.30 18.80
C ASN A 488 -11.29 -37.22 17.28
N HIS A 489 -12.34 -37.09 16.46
CA HIS A 489 -12.18 -37.00 15.01
C HIS A 489 -11.89 -35.57 14.58
N LYS A 490 -10.79 -35.40 13.87
CA LYS A 490 -10.38 -34.12 13.31
C LYS A 490 -10.54 -34.14 11.78
N PRO A 491 -11.74 -33.82 11.25
CA PRO A 491 -11.99 -33.86 9.80
C PRO A 491 -11.13 -32.84 9.05
N ALA A 492 -10.83 -33.15 7.80
CA ALA A 492 -10.14 -32.21 6.90
C ALA A 492 -11.00 -31.03 6.58
N VAL A 493 -12.31 -31.24 6.40
CA VAL A 493 -13.29 -30.20 6.10
C VAL A 493 -14.43 -30.26 7.11
N LYS A 494 -14.77 -29.12 7.71
CA LYS A 494 -15.91 -28.97 8.61
C LYS A 494 -16.55 -27.61 8.40
N THR A 495 -17.90 -27.52 8.53
CA THR A 495 -18.59 -26.23 8.50
C THR A 495 -18.97 -25.77 9.90
N SER A 496 -19.29 -24.47 10.01
CA SER A 496 -20.08 -23.97 11.15
C SER A 496 -21.47 -24.61 11.14
N SER A 497 -22.15 -24.59 12.31
CA SER A 497 -23.49 -25.15 12.43
C SER A 497 -24.55 -24.35 11.65
N PHE A 498 -25.53 -25.06 11.12
CA PHE A 498 -26.72 -24.50 10.49
C PHE A 498 -27.93 -25.39 10.81
N VAL A 499 -29.12 -24.95 10.48
CA VAL A 499 -30.34 -25.76 10.63
C VAL A 499 -30.64 -26.46 9.31
N TYR A 500 -30.77 -27.78 9.39
CA TYR A 500 -31.11 -28.67 8.27
C TYR A 500 -32.24 -29.58 8.67
N THR A 501 -33.36 -29.56 7.96
CA THR A 501 -34.58 -30.31 8.30
C THR A 501 -34.98 -30.16 9.78
N THR A 502 -34.96 -28.93 10.30
CA THR A 502 -35.28 -28.54 11.70
C THR A 502 -34.24 -28.94 12.77
N LEU A 503 -33.16 -29.63 12.40
CA LEU A 503 -32.10 -30.07 13.32
C LEU A 503 -30.85 -29.19 13.14
N THR A 504 -30.14 -28.94 14.25
CA THR A 504 -28.80 -28.33 14.17
C THR A 504 -27.83 -29.33 13.59
N ALA A 505 -27.25 -28.97 12.46
CA ALA A 505 -26.36 -29.82 11.68
C ALA A 505 -25.09 -29.07 11.25
N TYR A 506 -24.11 -29.80 10.77
CA TYR A 506 -22.92 -29.32 10.10
C TYR A 506 -22.47 -30.28 9.02
N ILE A 507 -21.69 -29.80 8.06
CA ILE A 507 -21.07 -30.65 7.04
C ILE A 507 -19.68 -31.05 7.52
N GLN A 508 -19.32 -32.28 7.27
CA GLN A 508 -18.00 -32.84 7.55
C GLN A 508 -17.61 -33.81 6.44
N ASP A 509 -16.32 -33.93 6.14
CA ASP A 509 -15.82 -34.99 5.27
C ASP A 509 -15.71 -36.34 6.01
N ASN A 510 -15.85 -37.41 5.26
CA ASN A 510 -15.77 -38.77 5.80
C ASN A 510 -14.41 -39.45 5.62
N GLY A 511 -13.35 -38.68 5.28
CA GLY A 511 -12.01 -39.19 4.99
C GLY A 511 -11.87 -39.98 3.67
N LYS A 512 -12.95 -40.05 2.87
CA LYS A 512 -12.99 -40.74 1.55
C LYS A 512 -13.33 -39.79 0.40
N GLY A 513 -13.28 -38.48 0.65
CA GLY A 513 -13.58 -37.46 -0.35
C GLY A 513 -15.07 -37.13 -0.52
N ILE A 514 -15.95 -37.63 0.39
CA ILE A 514 -17.38 -37.32 0.37
C ILE A 514 -17.73 -36.41 1.54
N LEU A 515 -18.59 -35.43 1.31
CA LEU A 515 -19.15 -34.55 2.35
C LEU A 515 -20.51 -35.09 2.80
N GLU A 516 -20.68 -35.13 4.10
CA GLU A 516 -21.89 -35.61 4.78
C GLU A 516 -22.47 -34.51 5.68
N VAL A 517 -23.81 -34.40 5.73
CA VAL A 517 -24.51 -33.60 6.74
C VAL A 517 -24.74 -34.45 7.96
N ILE A 518 -24.23 -34.00 9.08
CA ILE A 518 -24.32 -34.74 10.34
C ILE A 518 -24.89 -33.88 11.46
N THR A 519 -25.52 -34.49 12.44
CA THR A 519 -25.96 -33.86 13.67
C THR A 519 -25.41 -34.64 14.88
N ASN A 520 -25.04 -33.90 15.93
CA ASN A 520 -24.61 -34.51 17.18
C ASN A 520 -25.80 -35.07 17.94
N THR A 521 -25.61 -36.27 18.51
CA THR A 521 -26.57 -36.94 19.39
C THR A 521 -25.90 -37.27 20.71
N THR A 522 -26.68 -37.73 21.71
CA THR A 522 -26.14 -38.18 23.01
C THR A 522 -25.20 -39.37 22.87
N ASP A 523 -25.38 -40.19 21.82
CA ASP A 523 -24.66 -41.43 21.59
C ASP A 523 -23.64 -41.34 20.41
N GLY A 524 -23.16 -40.11 20.10
CA GLY A 524 -22.23 -39.86 19.02
C GLY A 524 -22.80 -38.92 17.95
N PHE A 525 -22.79 -39.31 16.68
CA PHE A 525 -23.35 -38.54 15.59
C PHE A 525 -24.34 -39.34 14.74
N LYS A 526 -25.22 -38.61 14.04
CA LYS A 526 -26.16 -39.19 13.07
C LYS A 526 -25.97 -38.50 11.71
N ILE A 527 -25.82 -39.33 10.66
CA ILE A 527 -25.80 -38.85 9.28
C ILE A 527 -27.24 -38.51 8.86
N LEU A 528 -27.48 -37.27 8.47
CA LEU A 528 -28.75 -36.79 7.94
C LEU A 528 -28.79 -36.88 6.42
N ASN A 529 -27.65 -36.59 5.75
CA ASN A 529 -27.46 -36.78 4.33
C ASN A 529 -26.03 -37.30 4.07
N GLY A 530 -25.91 -38.44 3.45
CA GLY A 530 -24.63 -39.12 3.25
C GLY A 530 -23.83 -38.65 2.04
N ASN A 531 -24.35 -37.73 1.22
CA ASN A 531 -23.61 -37.16 0.10
C ASN A 531 -24.18 -35.80 -0.31
N VAL A 532 -23.55 -34.74 0.17
CA VAL A 532 -23.86 -33.36 -0.23
C VAL A 532 -22.71 -32.73 -1.00
N GLY A 533 -21.68 -33.50 -1.33
CA GLY A 533 -20.57 -32.96 -2.08
C GLY A 533 -19.29 -33.82 -2.01
N THR A 534 -18.21 -33.25 -2.53
CA THR A 534 -16.92 -33.93 -2.65
C THR A 534 -15.77 -33.03 -2.19
N VAL A 535 -14.70 -33.69 -1.71
CA VAL A 535 -13.44 -33.05 -1.34
C VAL A 535 -12.31 -33.67 -2.17
N ASP A 536 -11.51 -32.82 -2.80
CA ASP A 536 -10.22 -33.21 -3.36
C ASP A 536 -9.12 -32.72 -2.40
N TYR A 537 -8.55 -33.65 -1.66
CA TYR A 537 -7.55 -33.32 -0.63
C TYR A 537 -6.23 -32.81 -1.21
N ALA A 538 -5.86 -33.25 -2.42
CA ALA A 538 -4.59 -32.86 -3.03
C ALA A 538 -4.60 -31.42 -3.51
N THR A 539 -5.73 -30.91 -4.00
CA THR A 539 -5.88 -29.56 -4.48
C THR A 539 -6.51 -28.62 -3.45
N GLY A 540 -7.15 -29.16 -2.41
CA GLY A 540 -7.92 -28.39 -1.44
C GLY A 540 -9.27 -27.91 -1.97
N ARG A 541 -9.79 -28.54 -3.01
CA ARG A 541 -11.06 -28.16 -3.63
C ARG A 541 -12.23 -28.90 -2.99
N VAL A 542 -13.18 -28.12 -2.49
CA VAL A 542 -14.39 -28.58 -1.81
C VAL A 542 -15.60 -28.16 -2.63
N VAL A 543 -16.44 -29.10 -3.01
CA VAL A 543 -17.67 -28.85 -3.78
C VAL A 543 -18.86 -29.29 -2.97
N ILE A 544 -19.71 -28.37 -2.55
CA ILE A 544 -21.03 -28.62 -1.95
C ILE A 544 -22.08 -28.46 -3.03
N ARG A 545 -23.03 -29.40 -3.10
CA ARG A 545 -24.08 -29.41 -4.12
C ARG A 545 -25.43 -29.56 -3.49
N ASP A 546 -26.39 -28.82 -4.04
CA ASP A 546 -27.82 -28.95 -3.76
C ASP A 546 -28.17 -28.97 -2.25
N LEU A 547 -27.41 -28.21 -1.45
CA LEU A 547 -27.66 -28.08 -0.03
C LEU A 547 -28.80 -27.10 0.21
N GLU A 548 -29.87 -27.56 0.84
CA GLU A 548 -30.97 -26.73 1.32
C GLU A 548 -30.77 -26.43 2.81
N VAL A 549 -30.72 -25.14 3.16
CA VAL A 549 -30.48 -24.66 4.52
C VAL A 549 -31.71 -23.89 5.00
N ASP A 550 -32.23 -24.29 6.17
CA ASP A 550 -33.39 -23.62 6.78
C ASP A 550 -33.00 -22.29 7.43
N SER A 551 -31.92 -22.28 8.20
CA SER A 551 -31.34 -21.09 8.81
C SER A 551 -29.90 -21.32 9.26
N PHE A 552 -29.16 -20.23 9.49
CA PHE A 552 -27.81 -20.27 10.11
C PHE A 552 -27.57 -19.01 10.93
N SER A 553 -26.61 -19.09 11.87
CA SER A 553 -26.18 -17.95 12.69
C SER A 553 -24.99 -17.22 12.05
N GLY A 554 -24.95 -15.90 12.21
CA GLY A 554 -23.88 -15.06 11.65
C GLY A 554 -24.15 -14.60 10.22
N SER A 555 -23.13 -14.07 9.55
CA SER A 555 -23.22 -13.51 8.19
C SER A 555 -23.10 -14.56 7.09
N ALA A 556 -22.53 -15.74 7.39
CA ALA A 556 -22.28 -16.83 6.45
C ALA A 556 -22.11 -18.16 7.18
N ILE A 557 -22.32 -19.27 6.49
CA ILE A 557 -21.82 -20.58 6.91
C ILE A 557 -20.33 -20.61 6.60
N LYS A 558 -19.51 -20.87 7.61
CA LYS A 558 -18.05 -20.96 7.49
C LYS A 558 -17.62 -22.35 7.12
N ILE A 559 -16.84 -22.50 6.05
CA ILE A 559 -16.24 -23.76 5.62
C ILE A 559 -14.78 -23.73 6.05
N TYR A 560 -14.41 -24.61 6.99
CA TYR A 560 -13.05 -24.75 7.50
C TYR A 560 -12.35 -25.89 6.78
N GLY A 561 -11.11 -25.64 6.34
CA GLY A 561 -10.23 -26.65 5.78
C GLY A 561 -8.94 -26.74 6.59
N ARG A 562 -8.53 -27.95 6.98
CA ARG A 562 -7.25 -28.17 7.69
C ARG A 562 -6.14 -28.42 6.68
N PRO A 563 -5.08 -27.59 6.66
CA PRO A 563 -3.95 -27.77 5.76
C PRO A 563 -3.15 -29.04 6.15
N GLU A 564 -2.58 -29.70 5.15
CA GLU A 564 -1.78 -30.93 5.36
C GLU A 564 -0.56 -30.69 6.26
N LEU A 565 0.13 -29.57 6.11
CA LEU A 565 1.41 -29.27 6.76
C LEU A 565 1.35 -28.17 7.82
N GLN A 566 0.21 -27.78 8.36
CA GLN A 566 0.09 -26.64 9.30
C GLN A 566 0.74 -25.32 8.79
N ASP A 567 1.04 -25.27 7.50
CA ASP A 567 1.55 -24.12 6.77
C ASP A 567 0.59 -23.82 5.62
N ILE A 568 0.12 -22.59 5.52
CA ILE A 568 -0.75 -22.15 4.44
C ILE A 568 0.07 -21.32 3.46
N ILE A 569 0.14 -21.79 2.22
CA ILE A 569 0.86 -21.09 1.14
C ILE A 569 -0.11 -20.10 0.49
N GLY A 570 0.30 -18.83 0.40
CA GLY A 570 -0.49 -17.79 -0.26
C GLY A 570 -0.48 -17.96 -1.78
N PRO A 571 -1.63 -18.25 -2.42
CA PRO A 571 -1.74 -18.27 -3.87
C PRO A 571 -1.41 -16.88 -4.47
N ALA A 572 -0.97 -16.85 -5.72
CA ALA A 572 -0.62 -15.59 -6.40
C ALA A 572 -1.83 -14.63 -6.49
N SER A 573 -3.04 -15.16 -6.55
CA SER A 573 -4.29 -14.40 -6.69
C SER A 573 -4.93 -13.95 -5.38
N LYS A 574 -4.43 -14.44 -4.22
CA LYS A 574 -5.07 -14.25 -2.91
C LYS A 574 -4.11 -13.67 -1.88
N ILE A 575 -4.67 -12.86 -0.98
CA ILE A 575 -3.99 -12.36 0.22
C ILE A 575 -4.44 -13.23 1.40
N ILE A 576 -3.49 -13.69 2.21
CA ILE A 576 -3.81 -14.42 3.45
C ILE A 576 -4.13 -13.40 4.54
N SER A 577 -5.27 -13.58 5.22
CA SER A 577 -5.67 -12.74 6.34
C SER A 577 -6.27 -13.58 7.47
N ILE A 578 -5.79 -13.35 8.70
CA ILE A 578 -6.37 -13.98 9.89
C ILE A 578 -7.65 -13.22 10.24
N ARG A 579 -8.77 -13.92 10.29
CA ARG A 579 -10.08 -13.30 10.55
C ARG A 579 -10.73 -13.82 11.83
N ASP A 580 -10.75 -15.14 11.99
CA ASP A 580 -11.36 -15.78 13.15
C ASP A 580 -10.26 -16.24 14.12
N VAL A 581 -10.34 -15.76 15.36
CA VAL A 581 -9.37 -16.11 16.39
C VAL A 581 -10.13 -16.58 17.62
N ASP A 582 -9.95 -17.84 17.99
CA ASP A 582 -10.43 -18.41 19.24
C ASP A 582 -9.25 -18.61 20.20
N VAL A 583 -9.31 -18.00 21.37
CA VAL A 583 -8.23 -18.03 22.36
C VAL A 583 -8.78 -18.60 23.67
N SER A 584 -8.19 -19.67 24.13
CA SER A 584 -8.45 -20.27 25.45
C SER A 584 -7.23 -20.06 26.33
N VAL A 585 -7.41 -19.40 27.47
CA VAL A 585 -6.30 -19.15 28.43
C VAL A 585 -6.41 -20.12 29.61
N ILE A 586 -5.41 -20.95 29.78
CA ILE A 586 -5.31 -21.92 30.89
C ILE A 586 -4.24 -21.43 31.86
N VAL A 587 -4.62 -21.32 33.13
CA VAL A 587 -3.66 -21.03 34.21
C VAL A 587 -2.92 -22.33 34.53
N GLU A 588 -1.61 -22.34 34.29
CA GLU A 588 -0.78 -23.47 34.64
C GLU A 588 -0.56 -23.48 36.17
N ALA A 589 -1.14 -24.47 36.84
CA ALA A 589 -0.91 -24.66 38.26
C ALA A 589 0.57 -24.99 38.47
N ALA A 590 1.27 -24.12 39.21
CA ALA A 590 2.69 -24.32 39.50
C ALA A 590 2.92 -25.69 40.11
N THR A 591 3.50 -26.61 39.35
CA THR A 591 4.19 -27.76 39.95
C THR A 591 5.32 -27.22 40.81
N GLN A 592 5.30 -27.58 42.07
CA GLN A 592 6.31 -27.22 43.10
C GLN A 592 7.70 -27.72 42.70
#